data_d2740e25bc4c403d53be79b4c4dc5252
#
_entry.id   d2740e25bc4c403d53be79b4c4dc5252
#
_cell.length_a   1.000
_cell.length_b   1.000
_cell.length_c   1.000
_cell.angle_alpha   90.00
_cell.angle_beta   90.00
_cell.angle_gamma   90.00
#
_symmetry.space_group_name_H-M   'P 1'
#
loop_
_entity.id
_entity.type
_entity.pdbx_description
1 polymer ?
#
loop_
_entity_poly.entity_id
_entity_poly.type
_entity_poly.pdbx_seq_one_letter_code
_entity_poly.pdbx_strand_id
1 'polypeptide(L)'
;MTGGLHYEDNLVVEAIDVVSTEKDVALAAKLDLDYRASPWRRTQIRSGYAFSQRLFREQDEFDLQTHYGFVNLSRRLFDVTAGAVVDATYAGVGGRSLLEKQGIRGYLSDLATRKIYWRADLGLDQTDIKTTEGRSNTGQQLDLAGFYFIDGPGHYFVFRYRHHQEQADSNLYDYSAHRFNPGYVKRFTVAGSQPVRIRLDWRYERRRYQEFDPGLGAKRRDDRERWRLRMDMPLNEALSLQLKYERRNYRSNKTAVDFDDNRIEALLELKLL
;
A
#
# COMPACT_ATOMS: atom_id res chain seq x y z
N MET A 1 -7.40 13.46 10.00
CA MET A 1 -6.85 14.38 8.97
C MET A 1 -5.37 14.53 9.19
N THR A 2 -4.56 14.52 8.12
CA THR A 2 -3.10 14.56 8.24
C THR A 2 -2.55 15.54 7.22
N GLY A 3 -1.58 16.36 7.61
CA GLY A 3 -0.89 17.28 6.69
C GLY A 3 0.58 17.44 7.07
N GLY A 4 1.45 17.78 6.12
CA GLY A 4 2.87 17.95 6.39
C GLY A 4 3.72 17.94 5.13
N LEU A 5 5.03 17.69 5.32
CA LEU A 5 6.02 17.71 4.26
C LEU A 5 6.41 16.30 3.83
N HIS A 6 6.64 16.15 2.55
CA HIS A 6 7.15 14.96 1.88
C HIS A 6 8.34 15.35 1.00
N TYR A 7 9.44 14.60 1.12
CA TYR A 7 10.62 14.74 0.28
C TYR A 7 10.87 13.43 -0.47
N GLU A 8 11.25 13.54 -1.72
CA GLU A 8 11.56 12.40 -2.61
C GLU A 8 12.79 12.77 -3.45
N ASP A 9 13.79 11.89 -3.50
CA ASP A 9 15.03 12.14 -4.27
C ASP A 9 14.95 11.68 -5.73
N ASN A 10 13.96 10.84 -6.06
CA ASN A 10 13.60 10.48 -7.42
C ASN A 10 12.07 10.41 -7.53
N LEU A 11 11.47 11.22 -8.38
CA LEU A 11 10.03 11.23 -8.58
C LEU A 11 9.59 10.03 -9.43
N VAL A 12 8.73 9.18 -8.88
CA VAL A 12 8.36 7.91 -9.50
C VAL A 12 6.86 7.70 -9.51
N VAL A 13 6.33 7.45 -10.70
CA VAL A 13 4.94 7.00 -10.92
C VAL A 13 4.97 5.53 -11.33
N GLU A 14 4.97 4.63 -10.34
CA GLU A 14 5.15 3.18 -10.52
C GLU A 14 4.12 2.54 -11.47
N ALA A 15 2.89 3.08 -11.53
CA ALA A 15 1.81 2.53 -12.35
C ALA A 15 2.09 2.59 -13.86
N ILE A 16 2.90 3.56 -14.29
CA ILE A 16 3.22 3.79 -15.70
C ILE A 16 4.71 3.73 -15.99
N ASP A 17 5.51 3.22 -15.05
CA ASP A 17 6.97 3.10 -15.17
C ASP A 17 7.68 4.44 -15.50
N VAL A 18 7.16 5.56 -15.00
CA VAL A 18 7.82 6.87 -15.13
C VAL A 18 8.72 7.09 -13.93
N VAL A 19 9.97 7.34 -14.21
CA VAL A 19 11.03 7.64 -13.22
C VAL A 19 11.72 8.92 -13.65
N SER A 20 11.74 9.93 -12.77
CA SER A 20 12.55 11.14 -12.93
C SER A 20 13.74 11.06 -11.99
N THR A 21 14.87 11.60 -12.40
CA THR A 21 16.05 11.77 -11.54
C THR A 21 16.01 13.08 -10.75
N GLU A 22 14.93 13.83 -10.88
CA GLU A 22 14.73 15.08 -10.17
C GLU A 22 14.27 14.83 -8.73
N LYS A 23 14.78 15.62 -7.81
CA LYS A 23 14.39 15.63 -6.39
C LYS A 23 13.47 16.79 -6.11
N ASP A 24 12.46 16.60 -5.28
CA ASP A 24 11.57 17.68 -4.89
C ASP A 24 10.94 17.48 -3.51
N VAL A 25 10.38 18.57 -2.99
CA VAL A 25 9.61 18.61 -1.74
C VAL A 25 8.15 18.87 -2.09
N ALA A 26 7.25 18.08 -1.50
CA ALA A 26 5.82 18.27 -1.67
C ALA A 26 5.13 18.61 -0.35
N LEU A 27 4.06 19.38 -0.45
CA LEU A 27 3.04 19.47 0.60
C LEU A 27 2.16 18.22 0.49
N ALA A 28 2.06 17.47 1.59
CA ALA A 28 1.21 16.28 1.67
C ALA A 28 -0.02 16.53 2.54
N ALA A 29 -1.18 16.16 2.05
CA ALA A 29 -2.44 16.18 2.78
C ALA A 29 -3.13 14.82 2.68
N LYS A 30 -3.73 14.34 3.78
CA LYS A 30 -4.48 13.08 3.82
C LYS A 30 -5.73 13.24 4.68
N LEU A 31 -6.82 12.64 4.22
CA LEU A 31 -8.07 12.51 4.95
C LEU A 31 -8.47 11.03 4.95
N ASP A 32 -8.69 10.47 6.13
CA ASP A 32 -9.19 9.11 6.30
C ASP A 32 -10.51 9.15 7.08
N LEU A 33 -11.54 8.53 6.52
CA LEU A 33 -12.84 8.31 7.13
C LEU A 33 -13.07 6.81 7.27
N ASP A 34 -13.52 6.38 8.46
CA ASP A 34 -13.78 4.97 8.76
C ASP A 34 -15.12 4.86 9.49
N TYR A 35 -16.01 4.03 8.97
CA TYR A 35 -17.30 3.74 9.57
C TYR A 35 -17.41 2.26 9.90
N ARG A 36 -17.91 1.94 11.08
CA ARG A 36 -18.12 0.55 11.55
C ARG A 36 -19.51 0.40 12.13
N ALA A 37 -20.18 -0.67 11.71
CA ALA A 37 -21.46 -1.07 12.22
C ALA A 37 -21.51 -2.59 12.47
N SER A 38 -22.33 -2.99 13.43
CA SER A 38 -22.62 -4.40 13.72
C SER A 38 -24.12 -4.62 13.70
N PRO A 39 -24.77 -4.58 12.49
CA PRO A 39 -26.24 -4.58 12.37
C PRO A 39 -26.85 -5.91 12.82
N TRP A 40 -26.09 -7.01 12.76
CA TRP A 40 -26.54 -8.33 13.18
C TRP A 40 -25.50 -9.01 14.08
N ARG A 41 -25.93 -9.95 14.90
CA ARG A 41 -25.05 -10.74 15.75
C ARG A 41 -23.97 -11.43 14.92
N ARG A 42 -22.70 -11.27 15.32
CA ARG A 42 -21.49 -11.83 14.65
C ARG A 42 -21.23 -11.28 13.25
N THR A 43 -21.91 -10.23 12.80
CA THR A 43 -21.72 -9.59 11.50
C THR A 43 -21.20 -8.17 11.71
N GLN A 44 -20.18 -7.79 10.95
CA GLN A 44 -19.62 -6.45 10.94
C GLN A 44 -19.61 -5.91 9.52
N ILE A 45 -19.98 -4.66 9.39
CA ILE A 45 -19.81 -3.85 8.19
C ILE A 45 -18.77 -2.78 8.53
N ARG A 46 -17.77 -2.66 7.70
CA ARG A 46 -16.81 -1.56 7.76
C ARG A 46 -16.71 -0.92 6.39
N SER A 47 -16.89 0.39 6.31
CA SER A 47 -16.62 1.16 5.10
C SER A 47 -15.61 2.24 5.40
N GLY A 48 -14.87 2.66 4.40
CA GLY A 48 -13.92 3.73 4.57
C GLY A 48 -13.68 4.46 3.27
N TYR A 49 -13.21 5.69 3.44
CA TYR A 49 -12.76 6.53 2.34
C TYR A 49 -11.45 7.18 2.75
N ALA A 50 -10.46 7.14 1.85
CA ALA A 50 -9.19 7.81 2.03
C ALA A 50 -8.92 8.73 0.84
N PHE A 51 -8.56 9.95 1.12
CA PHE A 51 -8.06 10.93 0.16
C PHE A 51 -6.62 11.24 0.50
N SER A 52 -5.76 11.33 -0.51
CA SER A 52 -4.40 11.83 -0.33
C SER A 52 -4.00 12.69 -1.52
N GLN A 53 -3.27 13.77 -1.21
CA GLN A 53 -2.71 14.67 -2.19
C GLN A 53 -1.27 14.99 -1.86
N ARG A 54 -0.41 15.07 -2.87
CA ARG A 54 0.93 15.63 -2.83
C ARG A 54 1.02 16.70 -3.89
N LEU A 55 1.45 17.88 -3.49
CA LEU A 55 1.70 19.02 -4.37
C LEU A 55 3.18 19.31 -4.32
N PHE A 56 3.88 19.00 -5.39
CA PHE A 56 5.31 19.22 -5.51
C PHE A 56 5.60 20.70 -5.75
N ARG A 57 6.76 21.17 -5.29
CA ARG A 57 7.11 22.58 -5.35
C ARG A 57 7.52 23.02 -6.75
N GLU A 58 8.29 22.20 -7.45
CA GLU A 58 8.93 22.52 -8.72
C GLU A 58 8.45 21.62 -9.86
N GLN A 59 8.02 20.39 -9.54
CA GLN A 59 7.66 19.34 -10.51
C GLN A 59 6.15 19.04 -10.43
N ASP A 60 5.31 20.01 -10.82
CA ASP A 60 3.85 19.92 -10.73
C ASP A 60 3.25 18.81 -11.61
N GLU A 61 3.95 18.38 -12.67
CA GLU A 61 3.58 17.23 -13.48
C GLU A 61 3.58 15.89 -12.69
N PHE A 62 4.23 15.86 -11.53
CA PHE A 62 4.21 14.72 -10.58
C PHE A 62 3.22 14.90 -9.42
N ASP A 63 2.48 16.00 -9.38
CA ASP A 63 1.42 16.19 -8.40
C ASP A 63 0.50 14.99 -8.40
N LEU A 64 0.32 14.37 -7.23
CA LEU A 64 -0.41 13.11 -7.12
C LEU A 64 -1.64 13.28 -6.24
N GLN A 65 -2.79 12.93 -6.78
CA GLN A 65 -4.05 12.83 -6.07
C GLN A 65 -4.54 11.40 -6.08
N THR A 66 -5.03 10.91 -4.94
CA THR A 66 -5.58 9.55 -4.84
C THR A 66 -6.85 9.56 -4.00
N HIS A 67 -7.88 8.89 -4.50
CA HIS A 67 -9.13 8.58 -3.81
C HIS A 67 -9.23 7.06 -3.68
N TYR A 68 -9.52 6.58 -2.50
CA TYR A 68 -9.74 5.16 -2.23
C TYR A 68 -10.99 4.98 -1.39
N GLY A 69 -11.89 4.12 -1.83
CA GLY A 69 -13.08 3.74 -1.09
C GLY A 69 -13.21 2.24 -0.96
N PHE A 70 -13.76 1.76 0.16
CA PHE A 70 -14.04 0.34 0.34
C PHE A 70 -15.27 0.08 1.20
N VAL A 71 -15.86 -1.10 0.97
CA VAL A 71 -16.86 -1.71 1.86
C VAL A 71 -16.40 -3.13 2.18
N ASN A 72 -16.35 -3.46 3.45
CA ASN A 72 -16.05 -4.79 3.96
C ASN A 72 -17.24 -5.33 4.75
N LEU A 73 -17.75 -6.48 4.35
CA LEU A 73 -18.73 -7.25 5.08
C LEU A 73 -18.05 -8.49 5.64
N SER A 74 -18.17 -8.74 6.95
CA SER A 74 -17.59 -9.92 7.59
C SER A 74 -18.55 -10.54 8.58
N ARG A 75 -18.44 -11.85 8.72
CA ARG A 75 -19.23 -12.64 9.67
C ARG A 75 -18.38 -13.72 10.31
N ARG A 76 -18.51 -13.86 11.63
CA ARG A 76 -17.90 -14.96 12.34
C ARG A 76 -18.74 -16.24 12.18
N LEU A 77 -18.14 -17.25 11.56
CA LEU A 77 -18.69 -18.56 11.31
C LEU A 77 -17.88 -19.55 12.16
N PHE A 78 -18.48 -20.09 13.23
CA PHE A 78 -17.77 -20.89 14.24
C PHE A 78 -16.58 -20.09 14.82
N ASP A 79 -15.37 -20.59 14.63
CA ASP A 79 -14.13 -19.93 15.11
C ASP A 79 -13.48 -19.06 14.06
N VAL A 80 -13.84 -19.20 12.78
CA VAL A 80 -13.27 -18.47 11.66
C VAL A 80 -14.17 -17.27 11.29
N THR A 81 -13.56 -16.16 10.94
CA THR A 81 -14.23 -15.02 10.32
C THR A 81 -14.10 -15.10 8.80
N ALA A 82 -15.23 -15.20 8.11
CA ALA A 82 -15.32 -15.06 6.65
C ALA A 82 -15.76 -13.64 6.30
N GLY A 83 -15.24 -13.09 5.21
CA GLY A 83 -15.65 -11.76 4.77
C GLY A 83 -15.37 -11.52 3.29
N ALA A 84 -15.93 -10.42 2.80
CA ALA A 84 -15.71 -9.92 1.46
C ALA A 84 -15.45 -8.41 1.50
N VAL A 85 -14.56 -7.94 0.63
CA VAL A 85 -14.23 -6.53 0.46
C VAL A 85 -14.44 -6.17 -1.00
N VAL A 86 -15.15 -5.07 -1.23
CA VAL A 86 -15.20 -4.39 -2.53
C VAL A 86 -14.50 -3.06 -2.36
N ASP A 87 -13.63 -2.70 -3.28
CA ASP A 87 -12.88 -1.46 -3.22
C ASP A 87 -12.73 -0.79 -4.59
N ALA A 88 -12.56 0.53 -4.56
CA ALA A 88 -12.29 1.33 -5.74
C ALA A 88 -11.21 2.36 -5.44
N THR A 89 -10.34 2.60 -6.42
CA THR A 89 -9.29 3.61 -6.38
C THR A 89 -9.36 4.46 -7.63
N TYR A 90 -9.25 5.77 -7.46
CA TYR A 90 -8.94 6.71 -8.52
C TYR A 90 -7.61 7.39 -8.20
N ALA A 91 -6.75 7.55 -9.20
CA ALA A 91 -5.53 8.33 -9.06
C ALA A 91 -5.35 9.27 -10.24
N GLY A 92 -4.91 10.49 -9.94
CA GLY A 92 -4.53 11.51 -10.91
C GLY A 92 -3.09 11.96 -10.70
N VAL A 93 -2.39 12.31 -11.78
CA VAL A 93 -1.04 12.84 -11.76
C VAL A 93 -0.95 14.06 -12.68
N GLY A 94 -0.30 15.15 -12.23
CA GLY A 94 -0.19 16.41 -12.98
C GLY A 94 -1.55 16.95 -13.44
N GLY A 95 -2.59 16.84 -12.63
CA GLY A 95 -3.95 17.28 -12.95
C GLY A 95 -4.70 16.39 -13.96
N ARG A 96 -4.12 15.27 -14.42
CA ARG A 96 -4.74 14.34 -15.38
C ARG A 96 -5.08 13.02 -14.72
N SER A 97 -6.18 12.36 -15.17
CA SER A 97 -6.50 11.00 -14.72
C SER A 97 -5.38 10.04 -15.08
N LEU A 98 -4.84 9.33 -14.11
CA LEU A 98 -3.81 8.31 -14.27
C LEU A 98 -4.44 6.92 -14.40
N LEU A 99 -5.24 6.54 -13.40
CA LEU A 99 -5.87 5.23 -13.35
C LEU A 99 -7.17 5.22 -12.54
N GLU A 100 -8.01 4.25 -12.89
CA GLU A 100 -9.17 3.80 -12.13
C GLU A 100 -9.00 2.31 -11.86
N LYS A 101 -9.14 1.90 -10.59
CA LYS A 101 -9.04 0.49 -10.20
C LYS A 101 -10.25 0.09 -9.38
N GLN A 102 -10.79 -1.09 -9.64
CA GLN A 102 -11.87 -1.72 -8.89
C GLN A 102 -11.43 -3.13 -8.48
N GLY A 103 -11.83 -3.57 -7.30
CA GLY A 103 -11.46 -4.87 -6.79
C GLY A 103 -12.54 -5.51 -5.92
N ILE A 104 -12.55 -6.85 -5.92
CA ILE A 104 -13.32 -7.67 -5.01
C ILE A 104 -12.42 -8.74 -4.41
N ARG A 105 -12.53 -8.95 -3.09
CA ARG A 105 -11.74 -9.96 -2.37
C ARG A 105 -12.60 -10.69 -1.37
N GLY A 106 -12.56 -12.03 -1.39
CA GLY A 106 -13.07 -12.87 -0.32
C GLY A 106 -11.95 -13.26 0.64
N TYR A 107 -12.22 -13.39 1.93
CA TYR A 107 -11.19 -13.79 2.89
C TYR A 107 -11.71 -14.67 4.01
N LEU A 108 -10.76 -15.43 4.57
CA LEU A 108 -10.90 -16.14 5.84
C LEU A 108 -9.83 -15.66 6.81
N SER A 109 -10.16 -15.54 8.08
CA SER A 109 -9.21 -15.18 9.13
C SER A 109 -9.61 -15.73 10.49
N ASP A 110 -8.61 -16.01 11.32
CA ASP A 110 -8.83 -16.48 12.69
C ASP A 110 -7.67 -16.11 13.61
N LEU A 111 -7.96 -16.05 14.92
CA LEU A 111 -7.00 -16.00 16.00
C LEU A 111 -6.77 -17.45 16.49
N ALA A 112 -5.94 -18.19 15.75
CA ALA A 112 -5.68 -19.62 15.99
C ALA A 112 -5.17 -19.91 17.42
N THR A 113 -4.44 -18.97 18.01
CA THR A 113 -4.04 -18.97 19.42
C THR A 113 -4.06 -17.55 19.97
N ARG A 114 -3.89 -17.35 21.28
CA ARG A 114 -3.75 -15.99 21.87
C ARG A 114 -2.59 -15.17 21.26
N LYS A 115 -1.66 -15.82 20.55
CA LYS A 115 -0.46 -15.19 19.97
C LYS A 115 -0.41 -15.23 18.46
N ILE A 116 -1.27 -16.01 17.78
CA ILE A 116 -1.18 -16.22 16.33
C ILE A 116 -2.51 -15.87 15.70
N TYR A 117 -2.48 -14.84 14.85
CA TYR A 117 -3.57 -14.49 13.94
C TYR A 117 -3.14 -14.74 12.51
N TRP A 118 -4.04 -15.28 11.69
CA TRP A 118 -3.81 -15.48 10.27
C TRP A 118 -4.97 -14.96 9.43
N ARG A 119 -4.68 -14.67 8.20
CA ARG A 119 -5.66 -14.27 7.18
C ARG A 119 -5.21 -14.74 5.80
N ALA A 120 -6.16 -15.28 5.01
CA ALA A 120 -5.99 -15.65 3.63
C ALA A 120 -7.07 -14.96 2.79
N ASP A 121 -6.67 -14.28 1.71
CA ASP A 121 -7.56 -13.56 0.79
C ASP A 121 -7.35 -14.07 -0.62
N LEU A 122 -8.45 -14.19 -1.37
CA LEU A 122 -8.47 -14.37 -2.83
C LEU A 122 -9.17 -13.17 -3.44
N GLY A 123 -8.61 -12.59 -4.48
CA GLY A 123 -9.14 -11.37 -5.07
C GLY A 123 -9.01 -11.30 -6.58
N LEU A 124 -9.90 -10.52 -7.15
CA LEU A 124 -9.91 -10.11 -8.55
C LEU A 124 -9.90 -8.58 -8.58
N ASP A 125 -9.18 -8.02 -9.51
CA ASP A 125 -9.19 -6.57 -9.75
C ASP A 125 -9.14 -6.25 -11.23
N GLN A 126 -9.62 -5.06 -11.58
CA GLN A 126 -9.53 -4.45 -12.89
C GLN A 126 -8.95 -3.06 -12.73
N THR A 127 -7.98 -2.72 -13.56
CA THR A 127 -7.32 -1.41 -13.58
C THR A 127 -7.41 -0.84 -14.99
N ASP A 128 -7.96 0.35 -15.11
CA ASP A 128 -7.99 1.13 -16.35
C ASP A 128 -6.95 2.24 -16.25
N ILE A 129 -5.90 2.17 -17.07
CA ILE A 129 -4.80 3.15 -17.10
C ILE A 129 -5.02 4.10 -18.28
N LYS A 130 -5.22 5.39 -17.97
CA LYS A 130 -5.61 6.42 -18.96
C LYS A 130 -4.44 7.04 -19.72
N THR A 131 -3.22 6.91 -19.22
CA THR A 131 -2.04 7.63 -19.72
C THR A 131 -1.14 6.78 -20.61
N THR A 132 -1.30 5.47 -20.63
CA THR A 132 -0.43 4.56 -21.40
C THR A 132 -1.29 3.47 -22.02
N GLU A 133 -1.34 3.46 -23.36
CA GLU A 133 -2.09 2.47 -24.13
C GLU A 133 -1.57 1.05 -23.87
N GLY A 134 -2.51 0.09 -23.81
CA GLY A 134 -2.21 -1.33 -23.62
C GLY A 134 -1.86 -1.75 -22.19
N ARG A 135 -1.88 -0.83 -21.22
CA ARG A 135 -1.58 -1.12 -19.80
C ARG A 135 -2.79 -1.37 -18.92
N SER A 136 -4.00 -1.08 -19.40
CA SER A 136 -5.21 -1.48 -18.69
C SER A 136 -5.23 -2.99 -18.54
N ASN A 137 -5.67 -3.48 -17.38
CA ASN A 137 -5.45 -4.87 -17.01
C ASN A 137 -6.52 -5.44 -16.08
N THR A 138 -6.56 -6.76 -16.03
CA THR A 138 -7.26 -7.54 -14.99
C THR A 138 -6.23 -8.28 -14.16
N GLY A 139 -6.46 -8.35 -12.85
CA GLY A 139 -5.58 -8.97 -11.89
C GLY A 139 -6.26 -10.08 -11.09
N GLN A 140 -5.48 -11.12 -10.75
CA GLN A 140 -5.86 -12.14 -9.78
C GLN A 140 -4.82 -12.18 -8.68
N GLN A 141 -5.25 -12.26 -7.42
CA GLN A 141 -4.32 -12.25 -6.30
C GLN A 141 -4.69 -13.26 -5.22
N LEU A 142 -3.65 -13.83 -4.62
CA LEU A 142 -3.69 -14.58 -3.37
C LEU A 142 -2.85 -13.84 -2.35
N ASP A 143 -3.45 -13.45 -1.22
CA ASP A 143 -2.75 -12.84 -0.09
C ASP A 143 -2.80 -13.75 1.12
N LEU A 144 -1.65 -13.98 1.75
CA LEU A 144 -1.53 -14.68 3.02
C LEU A 144 -0.88 -13.75 4.05
N ALA A 145 -1.44 -13.65 5.24
CA ALA A 145 -0.87 -12.87 6.32
C ALA A 145 -0.87 -13.67 7.63
N GLY A 146 0.26 -13.65 8.32
CA GLY A 146 0.43 -14.19 9.66
C GLY A 146 0.95 -13.14 10.62
N PHE A 147 0.44 -13.11 11.85
CA PHE A 147 0.86 -12.22 12.93
C PHE A 147 1.24 -13.05 14.14
N TYR A 148 2.40 -12.77 14.70
CA TYR A 148 2.84 -13.36 15.96
C TYR A 148 2.96 -12.28 17.02
N PHE A 149 2.04 -12.28 17.98
CA PHE A 149 2.00 -11.33 19.09
C PHE A 149 2.97 -11.80 20.19
N ILE A 150 4.03 -11.00 20.41
CA ILE A 150 4.99 -11.24 21.49
C ILE A 150 4.35 -10.86 22.82
N ASP A 151 3.82 -9.61 22.86
CA ASP A 151 3.17 -9.02 24.01
C ASP A 151 1.97 -8.18 23.54
N GLY A 152 0.89 -8.88 23.19
CA GLY A 152 -0.35 -8.27 22.70
C GLY A 152 -0.21 -7.48 21.38
N PRO A 153 -1.23 -6.66 21.04
CA PRO A 153 -1.30 -5.97 19.75
C PRO A 153 -0.32 -4.78 19.62
N GLY A 154 0.39 -4.44 20.68
CA GLY A 154 1.43 -3.41 20.68
C GLY A 154 2.83 -3.91 20.33
N HIS A 155 3.06 -5.24 20.34
CA HIS A 155 4.37 -5.83 20.11
C HIS A 155 4.26 -7.14 19.34
N TYR A 156 4.54 -7.11 18.03
CA TYR A 156 4.34 -8.27 17.17
C TYR A 156 5.21 -8.26 15.92
N PHE A 157 5.43 -9.44 15.38
CA PHE A 157 5.89 -9.65 14.02
C PHE A 157 4.69 -9.87 13.10
N VAL A 158 4.83 -9.44 11.84
CA VAL A 158 3.90 -9.73 10.76
C VAL A 158 4.67 -10.25 9.56
N PHE A 159 4.13 -11.26 8.92
CA PHE A 159 4.60 -11.76 7.65
C PHE A 159 3.45 -11.72 6.66
N ARG A 160 3.69 -11.19 5.45
CA ARG A 160 2.74 -11.20 4.35
C ARG A 160 3.39 -11.76 3.10
N TYR A 161 2.65 -12.59 2.43
CA TYR A 161 2.96 -13.09 1.10
C TYR A 161 1.84 -12.73 0.16
N ARG A 162 2.18 -12.28 -1.06
CA ARG A 162 1.23 -12.09 -2.16
C ARG A 162 1.75 -12.75 -3.41
N HIS A 163 0.89 -13.54 -4.05
CA HIS A 163 1.01 -13.92 -5.44
C HIS A 163 0.01 -13.11 -6.24
N HIS A 164 0.45 -12.51 -7.35
CA HIS A 164 -0.37 -11.69 -8.22
C HIS A 164 -0.08 -12.04 -9.68
N GLN A 165 -1.13 -12.21 -10.47
CA GLN A 165 -1.06 -12.34 -11.91
C GLN A 165 -1.82 -11.19 -12.54
N GLU A 166 -1.23 -10.57 -13.54
CA GLU A 166 -1.79 -9.44 -14.27
C GLU A 166 -1.83 -9.78 -15.75
N GLN A 167 -3.00 -9.57 -16.36
CA GLN A 167 -3.26 -9.69 -17.79
C GLN A 167 -3.67 -8.32 -18.30
N ALA A 168 -2.81 -7.72 -19.11
CA ALA A 168 -3.00 -6.40 -19.68
C ALA A 168 -3.58 -6.49 -21.10
N ASP A 169 -4.10 -5.37 -21.61
CA ASP A 169 -4.59 -5.26 -22.99
C ASP A 169 -3.48 -5.55 -24.01
N SER A 170 -2.24 -5.18 -23.68
CA SER A 170 -1.04 -5.60 -24.42
C SER A 170 -0.27 -6.64 -23.63
N ASN A 171 -0.08 -7.82 -24.19
CA ASN A 171 0.62 -8.95 -23.58
C ASN A 171 2.06 -8.62 -23.13
N LEU A 172 2.67 -7.55 -23.66
CA LEU A 172 3.99 -7.06 -23.21
C LEU A 172 4.01 -6.64 -21.74
N TYR A 173 2.85 -6.33 -21.17
CA TYR A 173 2.70 -5.94 -19.77
C TYR A 173 2.16 -7.07 -18.87
N ASP A 174 1.86 -8.24 -19.44
CA ASP A 174 1.45 -9.41 -18.66
C ASP A 174 2.57 -9.89 -17.76
N TYR A 175 2.30 -10.05 -16.47
CA TYR A 175 3.29 -10.58 -15.54
C TYR A 175 2.69 -11.41 -14.42
N SER A 176 3.53 -12.23 -13.81
CA SER A 176 3.30 -12.82 -12.50
C SER A 176 4.29 -12.23 -11.48
N ALA A 177 3.83 -12.02 -10.26
CA ALA A 177 4.62 -11.47 -9.19
C ALA A 177 4.49 -12.27 -7.89
N HIS A 178 5.61 -12.39 -7.18
CA HIS A 178 5.67 -12.88 -5.81
C HIS A 178 6.20 -11.78 -4.91
N ARG A 179 5.47 -11.45 -3.85
CA ARG A 179 5.83 -10.41 -2.89
C ARG A 179 5.91 -10.98 -1.48
N PHE A 180 7.00 -10.72 -0.81
CA PHE A 180 7.24 -11.02 0.60
C PHE A 180 7.34 -9.72 1.37
N ASN A 181 6.66 -9.64 2.52
CA ASN A 181 6.66 -8.42 3.32
C ASN A 181 6.62 -8.76 4.81
N PRO A 182 7.76 -9.15 5.42
CA PRO A 182 7.89 -9.20 6.87
C PRO A 182 7.89 -7.79 7.46
N GLY A 183 7.43 -7.69 8.69
CA GLY A 183 7.42 -6.45 9.44
C GLY A 183 7.47 -6.69 10.94
N TYR A 184 7.91 -5.68 11.66
CA TYR A 184 7.99 -5.66 13.11
C TYR A 184 7.34 -4.39 13.65
N VAL A 185 6.52 -4.53 14.68
CA VAL A 185 5.85 -3.41 15.34
C VAL A 185 6.12 -3.49 16.83
N LYS A 186 6.52 -2.37 17.41
CA LYS A 186 6.65 -2.20 18.84
C LYS A 186 6.08 -0.86 19.29
N ARG A 187 5.25 -0.91 20.34
CA ARG A 187 4.81 0.25 21.11
C ARG A 187 5.56 0.27 22.43
N PHE A 188 6.09 1.43 22.80
CA PHE A 188 6.78 1.61 24.08
C PHE A 188 6.50 3.00 24.60
N THR A 189 6.56 3.17 25.91
CA THR A 189 6.37 4.45 26.60
C THR A 189 7.72 5.01 26.96
N VAL A 190 8.01 6.24 26.54
CA VAL A 190 9.12 7.03 27.04
C VAL A 190 8.62 7.74 28.30
N ALA A 191 9.44 7.84 29.35
CA ALA A 191 9.05 8.43 30.63
C ALA A 191 8.41 9.81 30.43
N GLY A 192 7.19 9.98 30.98
CA GLY A 192 6.43 11.24 30.90
C GLY A 192 5.73 11.51 29.56
N SER A 193 5.75 10.57 28.61
CA SER A 193 5.13 10.73 27.28
C SER A 193 4.03 9.72 27.00
N GLN A 194 3.24 10.00 25.97
CA GLN A 194 2.30 9.03 25.37
C GLN A 194 3.08 7.89 24.68
N PRO A 195 2.49 6.67 24.56
CA PRO A 195 3.18 5.54 23.94
C PRO A 195 3.56 5.81 22.49
N VAL A 196 4.83 5.74 22.17
CA VAL A 196 5.38 5.82 20.80
C VAL A 196 5.27 4.46 20.13
N ARG A 197 4.92 4.44 18.84
CA ARG A 197 4.85 3.24 18.02
C ARG A 197 5.91 3.30 16.92
N ILE A 198 6.77 2.29 16.87
CA ILE A 198 7.70 2.09 15.76
C ILE A 198 7.24 0.89 14.94
N ARG A 199 7.35 1.03 13.64
CA ARG A 199 7.11 -0.02 12.66
C ARG A 199 8.25 -0.07 11.65
N LEU A 200 8.83 -1.25 11.48
CA LEU A 200 9.80 -1.57 10.44
C LEU A 200 9.17 -2.58 9.49
N ASP A 201 9.17 -2.29 8.19
CA ASP A 201 8.70 -3.19 7.13
C ASP A 201 9.83 -3.35 6.09
N TRP A 202 10.05 -4.56 5.66
CA TRP A 202 10.79 -4.87 4.45
C TRP A 202 9.85 -5.48 3.44
N ARG A 203 9.98 -5.12 2.16
CA ARG A 203 9.24 -5.71 1.04
C ARG A 203 10.23 -6.12 -0.03
N TYR A 204 10.08 -7.34 -0.50
CA TYR A 204 10.74 -7.81 -1.70
C TYR A 204 9.67 -8.33 -2.66
N GLU A 205 9.71 -7.89 -3.92
CA GLU A 205 8.80 -8.31 -4.97
C GLU A 205 9.59 -8.67 -6.21
N ARG A 206 9.31 -9.85 -6.72
CA ARG A 206 9.85 -10.35 -7.99
C ARG A 206 8.75 -10.42 -9.02
N ARG A 207 8.89 -9.69 -10.14
CA ARG A 207 8.00 -9.74 -11.30
C ARG A 207 8.67 -10.45 -12.45
N ARG A 208 7.91 -11.29 -13.15
CA ARG A 208 8.32 -12.00 -14.35
C ARG A 208 7.29 -11.74 -15.43
N TYR A 209 7.69 -10.98 -16.46
CA TYR A 209 6.85 -10.71 -17.63
C TYR A 209 6.81 -11.92 -18.52
N GLN A 210 5.64 -12.15 -19.15
CA GLN A 210 5.38 -13.40 -19.87
C GLN A 210 5.90 -13.35 -21.29
N GLU A 211 5.83 -12.17 -21.94
CA GLU A 211 6.17 -12.01 -23.34
C GLU A 211 7.59 -11.51 -23.56
N PHE A 212 8.12 -11.80 -24.72
CA PHE A 212 9.39 -11.28 -25.21
C PHE A 212 9.22 -9.80 -25.58
N ASP A 213 10.05 -8.92 -25.02
CA ASP A 213 10.07 -7.50 -25.35
C ASP A 213 11.13 -7.26 -26.45
N PRO A 214 10.72 -6.93 -27.70
CA PRO A 214 11.66 -6.70 -28.79
C PRO A 214 12.66 -5.56 -28.50
N GLY A 215 12.24 -4.56 -27.70
CA GLY A 215 13.10 -3.45 -27.30
C GLY A 215 14.20 -3.85 -26.33
N LEU A 216 13.99 -4.93 -25.57
CA LEU A 216 14.97 -5.48 -24.63
C LEU A 216 15.76 -6.67 -25.20
N GLY A 217 15.27 -7.29 -26.27
CA GLY A 217 15.80 -8.56 -26.76
C GLY A 217 15.63 -9.74 -25.78
N ALA A 218 14.75 -9.60 -24.79
CA ALA A 218 14.51 -10.58 -23.72
C ALA A 218 13.12 -10.37 -23.07
N LYS A 219 12.67 -11.33 -22.25
CA LYS A 219 11.56 -11.11 -21.33
C LYS A 219 11.97 -10.19 -20.20
N ARG A 220 11.14 -9.19 -19.88
CA ARG A 220 11.38 -8.26 -18.77
C ARG A 220 11.34 -8.97 -17.42
N ARG A 221 12.20 -8.54 -16.51
CA ARG A 221 12.30 -9.04 -15.14
C ARG A 221 12.59 -7.87 -14.21
N ASP A 222 11.77 -7.75 -13.16
CA ASP A 222 11.94 -6.73 -12.14
C ASP A 222 12.12 -7.41 -10.77
N ASP A 223 13.10 -6.97 -10.02
CA ASP A 223 13.29 -7.27 -8.61
C ASP A 223 13.20 -5.94 -7.85
N ARG A 224 12.21 -5.82 -6.94
CA ARG A 224 11.85 -4.58 -6.27
C ARG A 224 11.99 -4.77 -4.77
N GLU A 225 12.85 -4.00 -4.16
CA GLU A 225 13.06 -4.00 -2.73
C GLU A 225 12.63 -2.67 -2.13
N ARG A 226 12.06 -2.73 -0.92
CA ARG A 226 11.66 -1.54 -0.18
C ARG A 226 11.78 -1.75 1.31
N TRP A 227 12.52 -0.85 1.96
CA TRP A 227 12.57 -0.70 3.40
C TRP A 227 11.72 0.48 3.82
N ARG A 228 10.97 0.34 4.90
CA ARG A 228 10.17 1.41 5.48
C ARG A 228 10.29 1.40 6.98
N LEU A 229 10.70 2.54 7.55
CA LEU A 229 10.63 2.83 8.98
C LEU A 229 9.54 3.89 9.19
N ARG A 230 8.62 3.63 10.10
CA ARG A 230 7.59 4.59 10.51
C ARG A 230 7.59 4.71 12.03
N MET A 231 7.50 5.95 12.50
CA MET A 231 7.34 6.28 13.91
C MET A 231 6.11 7.16 14.08
N ASP A 232 5.18 6.73 14.94
CA ASP A 232 3.98 7.47 15.31
C ASP A 232 4.17 7.94 16.77
N MET A 233 4.21 9.24 16.98
CA MET A 233 4.42 9.89 18.28
C MET A 233 3.18 10.72 18.64
N PRO A 234 2.31 10.25 19.53
CA PRO A 234 1.23 11.08 20.07
C PRO A 234 1.84 12.26 20.86
N LEU A 235 1.44 13.48 20.51
CA LEU A 235 1.82 14.70 21.23
C LEU A 235 0.81 15.03 22.33
N ASN A 236 -0.49 14.76 22.04
CA ASN A 236 -1.60 14.80 22.99
C ASN A 236 -2.72 13.85 22.50
N GLU A 237 -3.92 13.95 23.09
CA GLU A 237 -5.05 13.06 22.75
C GLU A 237 -5.52 13.23 21.29
N ALA A 238 -5.48 14.45 20.77
CA ALA A 238 -5.95 14.79 19.42
C ALA A 238 -4.83 14.85 18.37
N LEU A 239 -3.57 15.14 18.76
CA LEU A 239 -2.49 15.43 17.84
C LEU A 239 -1.36 14.37 17.92
N SER A 240 -0.91 13.90 16.78
CA SER A 240 0.22 12.98 16.66
C SER A 240 1.19 13.44 15.56
N LEU A 241 2.49 13.26 15.79
CA LEU A 241 3.53 13.43 14.78
C LEU A 241 3.84 12.06 14.18
N GLN A 242 3.82 11.97 12.85
CA GLN A 242 4.21 10.78 12.09
C GLN A 242 5.49 11.09 11.33
N LEU A 243 6.53 10.31 11.55
CA LEU A 243 7.75 10.32 10.77
C LEU A 243 7.84 9.03 9.97
N LYS A 244 8.19 9.14 8.70
CA LYS A 244 8.36 7.98 7.82
C LYS A 244 9.61 8.17 6.98
N TYR A 245 10.44 7.13 6.95
CA TYR A 245 11.53 6.98 6.01
C TYR A 245 11.28 5.74 5.16
N GLU A 246 11.46 5.85 3.85
CA GLU A 246 11.34 4.75 2.92
C GLU A 246 12.50 4.78 1.94
N ARG A 247 13.20 3.64 1.78
CA ARG A 247 14.19 3.41 0.74
C ARG A 247 13.66 2.36 -0.23
N ARG A 248 13.70 2.67 -1.52
CA ARG A 248 13.36 1.77 -2.61
C ARG A 248 14.60 1.49 -3.44
N ASN A 249 14.75 0.22 -3.85
CA ASN A 249 15.78 -0.24 -4.75
C ASN A 249 15.09 -1.15 -5.76
N TYR A 250 14.91 -0.66 -6.97
CA TYR A 250 14.24 -1.37 -8.04
C TYR A 250 15.26 -1.71 -9.11
N ARG A 251 15.42 -3.00 -9.37
CA ARG A 251 16.33 -3.54 -10.39
C ARG A 251 15.52 -4.16 -11.50
N SER A 252 15.83 -3.78 -12.74
CA SER A 252 15.17 -4.28 -13.94
C SER A 252 16.18 -4.45 -15.07
N ASN A 253 15.94 -5.42 -15.97
CA ASN A 253 16.65 -5.46 -17.23
C ASN A 253 16.14 -4.40 -18.24
N LYS A 254 15.10 -3.63 -17.89
CA LYS A 254 14.65 -2.42 -18.58
C LYS A 254 15.18 -1.20 -17.83
N THR A 255 16.25 -0.59 -18.35
CA THR A 255 16.97 0.51 -17.68
C THR A 255 16.09 1.70 -17.28
N ALA A 256 15.07 2.02 -18.07
CA ALA A 256 14.13 3.11 -17.78
C ALA A 256 13.34 2.95 -16.45
N VAL A 257 13.35 1.76 -15.84
CA VAL A 257 12.65 1.47 -14.58
C VAL A 257 13.59 0.93 -13.50
N ASP A 258 14.90 0.99 -13.74
CA ASP A 258 15.94 0.69 -12.76
C ASP A 258 16.26 1.97 -11.98
N PHE A 259 16.00 1.99 -10.66
CA PHE A 259 16.23 3.18 -9.84
C PHE A 259 16.40 2.86 -8.36
N ASP A 260 17.07 3.78 -7.67
CA ASP A 260 17.10 3.89 -6.21
C ASP A 260 16.37 5.17 -5.80
N ASP A 261 15.63 5.14 -4.69
CA ASP A 261 14.89 6.30 -4.22
C ASP A 261 14.77 6.30 -2.69
N ASN A 262 14.90 7.49 -2.10
CA ASN A 262 14.67 7.74 -0.68
C ASN A 262 13.53 8.73 -0.52
N ARG A 263 12.62 8.42 0.41
CA ARG A 263 11.49 9.25 0.76
C ARG A 263 11.46 9.53 2.24
N ILE A 264 11.21 10.78 2.59
CA ILE A 264 11.02 11.23 3.96
C ILE A 264 9.67 11.93 4.06
N GLU A 265 8.85 11.53 5.01
CA GLU A 265 7.59 12.22 5.33
C GLU A 265 7.61 12.64 6.80
N ALA A 266 7.22 13.88 7.07
CA ALA A 266 6.92 14.40 8.41
C ALA A 266 5.51 14.98 8.40
N LEU A 267 4.58 14.35 9.09
CA LEU A 267 3.16 14.64 9.04
C LEU A 267 2.60 14.87 10.43
N LEU A 268 1.76 15.88 10.58
CA LEU A 268 0.92 16.08 11.76
C LEU A 268 -0.47 15.46 11.49
N GLU A 269 -0.90 14.57 12.35
CA GLU A 269 -2.22 13.93 12.32
C GLU A 269 -3.11 14.53 13.39
N LEU A 270 -4.24 15.11 12.98
CA LEU A 270 -5.34 15.53 13.84
C LEU A 270 -6.42 14.45 13.82
N LYS A 271 -6.74 13.88 14.97
CA LYS A 271 -7.88 12.98 15.16
C LYS A 271 -9.11 13.81 15.48
N LEU A 272 -10.11 13.74 14.61
CA LEU A 272 -11.45 14.27 14.89
C LEU A 272 -12.23 13.16 15.59
N LEU A 273 -12.83 13.48 16.73
CA LEU A 273 -13.67 12.57 17.53
C LEU A 273 -15.03 12.37 16.87
#